data_216ca3427a70e5347dc692bf1cb7a580
#
_entry.id   216ca3427a70e5347dc692bf1cb7a580
#
_cell.length_a   1.000
_cell.length_b   1.000
_cell.length_c   1.000
_cell.angle_alpha   90.00
_cell.angle_beta   90.00
_cell.angle_gamma   90.00
#
_symmetry.space_group_name_H-M   'P 1'
#
loop_
_entity.id
_entity.type
_entity.pdbx_description
1 polymer ?
#
loop_
_entity_poly.entity_id
_entity_poly.type
_entity_poly.pdbx_seq_one_letter_code
_entity_poly.pdbx_strand_id
1 'polypeptide(L)'
;MIKKFIYLTVFFLISLSAYADEDEWQIYSLEKYVHATKNGEVTHGDDLRFYFKKGDCDIPYQSFTFYTYSKHPMLKSLSMVWVPVEINGEKRAVKIVTVYPFALGHLVLFDIGGYDLETTLENFSNKNIYTVKLLDAGKTDKEYKAANFFDVRHNWYHVTGIADALKEAHKICMSSKS
;
A
#
# COMPACT_ATOMS: atom_id res chain seq x y z
N MET A 1 -21.11 56.07 -16.65
CA MET A 1 -20.35 55.43 -15.59
C MET A 1 -20.91 54.02 -15.34
N ILE A 2 -20.82 53.07 -16.29
CA ILE A 2 -21.24 51.66 -16.14
C ILE A 2 -20.38 50.85 -17.12
N LYS A 3 -19.12 50.55 -16.78
CA LYS A 3 -18.28 49.68 -17.58
C LYS A 3 -17.13 49.02 -16.78
N LYS A 4 -17.30 48.75 -15.49
CA LYS A 4 -16.25 48.14 -14.66
C LYS A 4 -16.71 46.95 -13.79
N PHE A 5 -17.81 46.27 -14.11
CA PHE A 5 -18.33 45.19 -13.23
C PHE A 5 -18.44 43.80 -13.87
N ILE A 6 -17.83 43.56 -15.01
CA ILE A 6 -18.00 42.29 -15.73
C ILE A 6 -16.76 41.36 -15.65
N TYR A 7 -15.68 41.72 -14.99
CA TYR A 7 -14.46 40.91 -14.95
C TYR A 7 -14.23 40.08 -13.65
N LEU A 8 -15.18 40.08 -12.71
CA LEU A 8 -15.02 39.39 -11.42
C LEU A 8 -15.80 38.07 -11.31
N THR A 9 -16.55 37.67 -12.31
CA THR A 9 -17.42 36.47 -12.24
C THR A 9 -16.91 35.24 -13.03
N VAL A 10 -15.77 35.31 -13.69
CA VAL A 10 -15.23 34.18 -14.50
C VAL A 10 -14.14 33.38 -13.79
N PHE A 11 -13.67 33.81 -12.63
CA PHE A 11 -12.55 33.12 -11.94
C PHE A 11 -12.98 32.09 -10.89
N PHE A 12 -14.27 31.75 -10.77
CA PHE A 12 -14.78 30.88 -9.69
C PHE A 12 -15.27 29.51 -10.17
N LEU A 13 -14.96 29.08 -11.37
CA LEU A 13 -15.48 27.82 -11.94
C LEU A 13 -14.42 26.81 -12.39
N ILE A 14 -13.18 26.90 -11.92
CA ILE A 14 -12.17 25.86 -12.19
C ILE A 14 -11.57 25.38 -10.88
N SER A 15 -12.39 24.96 -9.96
CA SER A 15 -12.04 23.94 -8.96
C SER A 15 -12.91 22.72 -9.20
N LEU A 16 -12.82 22.16 -10.39
CA LEU A 16 -13.10 20.75 -10.58
C LEU A 16 -11.97 20.01 -9.85
N SER A 17 -12.21 19.79 -8.56
CA SER A 17 -11.49 18.79 -7.80
C SER A 17 -11.56 17.52 -8.62
N ALA A 18 -10.44 17.10 -9.20
CA ALA A 18 -10.27 15.73 -9.60
C ALA A 18 -10.41 14.93 -8.29
N TYR A 19 -11.62 14.51 -7.96
CA TYR A 19 -11.83 13.39 -7.06
C TYR A 19 -11.15 12.22 -7.77
N ALA A 20 -9.92 11.92 -7.41
CA ALA A 20 -9.35 10.63 -7.68
C ALA A 20 -10.35 9.64 -7.06
N ASP A 21 -10.91 8.78 -7.88
CA ASP A 21 -11.79 7.72 -7.41
C ASP A 21 -10.96 6.90 -6.43
N GLU A 22 -11.32 6.94 -5.13
CA GLU A 22 -10.58 6.22 -4.07
C GLU A 22 -10.57 4.70 -4.34
N ASP A 23 -11.46 4.25 -5.24
CA ASP A 23 -11.58 2.86 -5.66
C ASP A 23 -10.65 2.46 -6.81
N GLU A 24 -9.88 3.35 -7.41
CA GLU A 24 -8.95 3.02 -8.48
C GLU A 24 -7.53 2.72 -7.98
N TRP A 25 -6.85 1.81 -8.70
CA TRP A 25 -5.43 1.58 -8.51
C TRP A 25 -4.64 2.81 -8.94
N GLN A 26 -3.76 3.28 -8.07
CA GLN A 26 -2.87 4.39 -8.37
C GLN A 26 -1.54 3.85 -8.89
N ILE A 27 -1.15 4.31 -10.08
CA ILE A 27 0.13 3.92 -10.69
C ILE A 27 1.03 5.14 -10.76
N TYR A 28 2.23 5.01 -10.22
CA TYR A 28 3.22 6.08 -10.28
C TYR A 28 4.64 5.54 -10.42
N SER A 29 5.47 6.32 -11.10
CA SER A 29 6.87 5.99 -11.36
C SER A 29 7.76 6.88 -10.52
N LEU A 30 8.59 6.27 -9.69
CA LEU A 30 9.68 6.92 -8.96
C LEU A 30 11.02 6.67 -9.67
N GLU A 31 12.09 7.26 -9.16
CA GLU A 31 13.43 7.11 -9.74
C GLU A 31 13.81 5.64 -9.99
N LYS A 32 13.65 4.79 -8.97
CA LYS A 32 14.09 3.38 -9.00
C LYS A 32 12.96 2.37 -9.16
N TYR A 33 11.71 2.77 -8.99
CA TYR A 33 10.58 1.86 -8.89
C TYR A 33 9.37 2.38 -9.64
N VAL A 34 8.56 1.46 -10.12
CA VAL A 34 7.18 1.74 -10.58
C VAL A 34 6.24 1.04 -9.63
N HIS A 35 5.28 1.75 -9.11
CA HIS A 35 4.34 1.28 -8.11
C HIS A 35 2.93 1.20 -8.67
N ALA A 36 2.19 0.16 -8.28
CA ALA A 36 0.74 0.09 -8.31
C ALA A 36 0.25 -0.03 -6.87
N THR A 37 -0.57 0.90 -6.41
CA THR A 37 -1.05 0.96 -5.02
C THR A 37 -2.55 1.05 -4.93
N LYS A 38 -3.09 0.48 -3.87
CA LYS A 38 -4.49 0.52 -3.49
C LYS A 38 -4.63 0.86 -2.02
N ASN A 39 -5.45 1.83 -1.69
CA ASN A 39 -5.74 2.18 -0.30
C ASN A 39 -6.50 1.05 0.40
N GLY A 40 -6.28 0.93 1.70
CA GLY A 40 -7.05 0.04 2.56
C GLY A 40 -8.37 0.66 3.02
N GLU A 41 -9.33 -0.20 3.34
CA GLU A 41 -10.68 0.22 3.67
C GLU A 41 -10.90 0.56 5.16
N VAL A 42 -9.94 0.20 6.03
CA VAL A 42 -10.14 0.32 7.47
C VAL A 42 -9.47 1.55 8.05
N THR A 43 -8.26 1.87 7.60
CA THR A 43 -7.46 2.95 8.17
C THR A 43 -6.84 3.78 7.05
N HIS A 44 -7.00 5.11 7.13
CA HIS A 44 -6.31 6.02 6.22
C HIS A 44 -4.79 5.90 6.37
N GLY A 45 -4.10 5.74 5.25
CA GLY A 45 -2.65 5.56 5.18
C GLY A 45 -2.20 4.12 5.10
N ASP A 46 -3.10 3.16 5.31
CA ASP A 46 -2.84 1.77 5.00
C ASP A 46 -2.95 1.57 3.48
N ASP A 47 -1.96 0.93 2.89
CA ASP A 47 -1.97 0.61 1.47
C ASP A 47 -1.52 -0.83 1.20
N LEU A 48 -2.02 -1.40 0.11
CA LEU A 48 -1.49 -2.58 -0.56
C LEU A 48 -0.71 -2.10 -1.77
N ARG A 49 0.53 -2.53 -1.91
CA ARG A 49 1.44 -2.03 -2.91
C ARG A 49 2.13 -3.16 -3.64
N PHE A 50 2.18 -3.03 -4.96
CA PHE A 50 3.08 -3.78 -5.82
C PHE A 50 4.11 -2.83 -6.41
N TYR A 51 5.37 -3.25 -6.48
CA TYR A 51 6.39 -2.42 -7.08
C TYR A 51 7.34 -3.24 -7.94
N PHE A 52 7.68 -2.68 -9.10
CA PHE A 52 8.68 -3.18 -10.01
C PHE A 52 9.95 -2.37 -9.87
N LYS A 53 11.09 -3.04 -9.80
CA LYS A 53 12.39 -2.36 -9.77
C LYS A 53 12.83 -2.07 -11.22
N LYS A 54 13.08 -0.82 -11.55
CA LYS A 54 13.62 -0.44 -12.87
C LYS A 54 14.94 -1.16 -13.12
N GLY A 55 15.05 -1.79 -14.29
CA GLY A 55 16.17 -2.69 -14.60
C GLY A 55 15.90 -4.17 -14.31
N ASP A 56 14.90 -4.47 -13.44
CA ASP A 56 14.47 -5.83 -13.08
C ASP A 56 12.94 -5.82 -12.95
N CYS A 57 12.24 -5.76 -14.09
CA CYS A 57 10.80 -5.55 -14.14
C CYS A 57 9.98 -6.86 -14.12
N ASP A 58 10.64 -8.02 -14.03
CA ASP A 58 9.96 -9.31 -14.20
C ASP A 58 9.21 -9.74 -12.93
N ILE A 59 9.59 -9.16 -11.78
CA ILE A 59 9.05 -9.52 -10.47
C ILE A 59 8.32 -8.33 -9.84
N PRO A 60 6.98 -8.35 -9.74
CA PRO A 60 6.24 -7.45 -8.86
C PRO A 60 6.43 -7.86 -7.40
N TYR A 61 7.18 -7.08 -6.65
CA TYR A 61 7.29 -7.24 -5.21
C TYR A 61 6.05 -6.71 -4.53
N GLN A 62 5.53 -7.44 -3.57
CA GLN A 62 4.32 -7.10 -2.84
C GLN A 62 4.65 -6.63 -1.42
N SER A 63 4.02 -5.55 -1.00
CA SER A 63 4.11 -5.00 0.34
C SER A 63 2.77 -4.43 0.78
N PHE A 64 2.61 -4.21 2.08
CA PHE A 64 1.48 -3.45 2.63
C PHE A 64 1.95 -2.59 3.79
N THR A 65 1.16 -1.56 4.10
CA THR A 65 1.40 -0.71 5.27
C THR A 65 0.28 -0.85 6.28
N PHE A 66 0.64 -0.65 7.55
CA PHE A 66 -0.31 -0.38 8.63
C PHE A 66 0.07 0.91 9.33
N TYR A 67 -0.91 1.77 9.49
CA TYR A 67 -0.77 2.97 10.29
C TYR A 67 -1.09 2.67 11.76
N THR A 68 -0.35 3.27 12.68
CA THR A 68 -0.62 3.15 14.11
C THR A 68 -0.32 4.45 14.86
N TYR A 69 -1.13 4.77 15.86
CA TYR A 69 -0.87 5.82 16.82
C TYR A 69 -0.04 5.35 18.02
N SER A 70 0.30 4.06 18.07
CA SER A 70 1.05 3.48 19.18
C SER A 70 2.34 4.26 19.44
N LYS A 71 2.54 4.59 20.71
CA LYS A 71 3.78 5.19 21.25
C LYS A 71 4.64 4.16 21.96
N HIS A 72 4.41 2.88 21.70
CA HIS A 72 5.18 1.82 22.36
C HIS A 72 6.68 1.99 22.07
N PRO A 73 7.55 2.00 23.10
CA PRO A 73 8.96 2.33 22.94
C PRO A 73 9.70 1.37 22.02
N MET A 74 9.25 0.11 21.94
CA MET A 74 9.83 -0.91 21.06
C MET A 74 9.29 -0.88 19.64
N LEU A 75 8.36 0.02 19.26
CA LEU A 75 7.78 0.03 17.91
C LEU A 75 8.85 0.15 16.82
N LYS A 76 9.82 1.05 16.99
CA LYS A 76 10.90 1.25 16.03
C LYS A 76 11.85 0.06 15.92
N SER A 77 12.01 -0.72 16.99
CA SER A 77 12.87 -1.91 17.00
C SER A 77 12.25 -3.10 16.24
N LEU A 78 10.97 -2.99 15.84
CA LEU A 78 10.34 -3.97 14.94
C LEU A 78 10.90 -3.95 13.53
N SER A 79 11.67 -2.93 13.12
CA SER A 79 12.31 -2.91 11.80
C SER A 79 13.21 -4.14 11.61
N MET A 80 13.07 -4.80 10.46
CA MET A 80 13.76 -6.03 10.06
C MET A 80 13.33 -7.29 10.83
N VAL A 81 12.26 -7.23 11.64
CA VAL A 81 11.69 -8.36 12.39
C VAL A 81 10.68 -9.10 11.53
N TRP A 82 10.67 -10.43 11.63
CA TRP A 82 9.64 -11.29 11.04
C TRP A 82 8.48 -11.43 12.01
N VAL A 83 7.27 -11.20 11.51
CA VAL A 83 6.04 -11.27 12.32
C VAL A 83 4.99 -12.14 11.64
N PRO A 84 4.15 -12.84 12.42
CA PRO A 84 3.08 -13.64 11.86
C PRO A 84 1.93 -12.76 11.39
N VAL A 85 1.41 -13.09 10.20
CA VAL A 85 0.21 -12.49 9.64
C VAL A 85 -0.70 -13.57 9.07
N GLU A 86 -1.95 -13.19 8.85
CA GLU A 86 -2.89 -13.99 8.08
C GLU A 86 -3.24 -13.18 6.82
N ILE A 87 -3.03 -13.77 5.67
CA ILE A 87 -3.35 -13.17 4.36
C ILE A 87 -4.35 -14.07 3.67
N ASN A 88 -5.54 -13.56 3.39
CA ASN A 88 -6.65 -14.32 2.78
C ASN A 88 -6.96 -15.64 3.53
N GLY A 89 -6.86 -15.64 4.86
CA GLY A 89 -7.07 -16.83 5.70
C GLY A 89 -5.84 -17.72 5.89
N GLU A 90 -4.76 -17.49 5.16
CA GLU A 90 -3.52 -18.26 5.28
C GLU A 90 -2.51 -17.58 6.20
N LYS A 91 -1.99 -18.34 7.18
CA LYS A 91 -0.96 -17.85 8.08
C LYS A 91 0.42 -17.93 7.44
N ARG A 92 1.17 -16.85 7.52
CA ARG A 92 2.55 -16.77 7.06
C ARG A 92 3.37 -15.79 7.89
N ALA A 93 4.68 -15.84 7.78
CA ALA A 93 5.57 -14.83 8.32
C ALA A 93 5.86 -13.78 7.23
N VAL A 94 5.83 -12.51 7.62
CA VAL A 94 6.25 -11.39 6.77
C VAL A 94 7.26 -10.53 7.51
N LYS A 95 8.09 -9.82 6.77
CA LYS A 95 9.13 -8.98 7.34
C LYS A 95 8.65 -7.55 7.50
N ILE A 96 8.77 -6.98 8.68
CA ILE A 96 8.67 -5.53 8.86
C ILE A 96 9.95 -4.92 8.30
N VAL A 97 9.86 -4.16 7.21
CA VAL A 97 11.03 -3.52 6.57
C VAL A 97 11.45 -2.30 7.34
N THR A 98 10.49 -1.45 7.68
CA THR A 98 10.76 -0.19 8.36
C THR A 98 9.54 0.32 9.11
N VAL A 99 9.82 1.13 10.13
CA VAL A 99 8.84 1.92 10.88
C VAL A 99 9.27 3.38 10.78
N TYR A 100 8.45 4.23 10.19
CA TYR A 100 8.77 5.64 10.04
C TYR A 100 7.65 6.55 10.56
N PRO A 101 8.00 7.71 11.11
CA PRO A 101 7.01 8.68 11.57
C PRO A 101 6.17 9.18 10.40
N PHE A 102 4.87 9.26 10.58
CA PHE A 102 3.97 9.83 9.61
C PHE A 102 2.79 10.52 10.31
N ALA A 103 2.55 11.78 9.99
CA ALA A 103 1.55 12.59 10.67
C ALA A 103 1.67 12.50 12.22
N LEU A 104 0.61 12.08 12.90
CA LEU A 104 0.57 11.95 14.36
C LEU A 104 0.97 10.56 14.88
N GLY A 105 1.34 9.65 13.99
CA GLY A 105 1.67 8.27 14.31
C GLY A 105 2.86 7.73 13.54
N HIS A 106 2.77 6.47 13.16
CA HIS A 106 3.80 5.77 12.41
C HIS A 106 3.17 4.94 11.30
N LEU A 107 3.83 4.88 10.15
CA LEU A 107 3.58 3.86 9.14
C LEU A 107 4.58 2.72 9.30
N VAL A 108 4.07 1.51 9.28
CA VAL A 108 4.85 0.28 9.37
C VAL A 108 4.73 -0.44 8.04
N LEU A 109 5.86 -0.60 7.35
CA LEU A 109 5.94 -1.26 6.04
C LEU A 109 6.28 -2.73 6.21
N PHE A 110 5.46 -3.60 5.65
CA PHE A 110 5.62 -5.05 5.63
C PHE A 110 5.95 -5.51 4.21
N ASP A 111 6.93 -6.39 4.08
CA ASP A 111 7.33 -7.02 2.83
C ASP A 111 6.83 -8.47 2.79
N ILE A 112 6.11 -8.80 1.72
CA ILE A 112 5.61 -10.15 1.46
C ILE A 112 6.59 -10.92 0.57
N GLY A 113 7.41 -10.20 -0.20
CA GLY A 113 8.25 -10.74 -1.26
C GLY A 113 7.64 -10.57 -2.64
N GLY A 114 8.20 -11.26 -3.62
CA GLY A 114 7.74 -11.18 -5.01
C GLY A 114 7.66 -12.56 -5.66
N TYR A 115 6.78 -12.66 -6.64
CA TYR A 115 6.67 -13.77 -7.58
C TYR A 115 6.76 -13.19 -8.99
N ASP A 116 7.00 -14.01 -10.00
CA ASP A 116 6.88 -13.52 -11.38
C ASP A 116 5.48 -12.96 -11.66
N LEU A 117 5.38 -12.13 -12.70
CA LEU A 117 4.15 -11.43 -13.01
C LEU A 117 2.98 -12.38 -13.30
N GLU A 118 3.23 -13.50 -14.01
CA GLU A 118 2.19 -14.46 -14.36
C GLU A 118 1.61 -15.13 -13.11
N THR A 119 2.48 -15.67 -12.25
CA THR A 119 2.09 -16.24 -10.95
C THR A 119 1.33 -15.22 -10.08
N THR A 120 1.78 -13.97 -10.08
CA THR A 120 1.08 -12.91 -9.34
C THR A 120 -0.32 -12.67 -9.90
N LEU A 121 -0.48 -12.56 -11.22
CA LEU A 121 -1.77 -12.39 -11.87
C LEU A 121 -2.72 -13.56 -11.61
N GLU A 122 -2.22 -14.80 -11.65
CA GLU A 122 -2.99 -16.01 -11.31
C GLU A 122 -3.48 -15.98 -9.88
N ASN A 123 -2.63 -15.60 -8.93
CA ASN A 123 -2.98 -15.51 -7.51
C ASN A 123 -4.11 -14.52 -7.21
N PHE A 124 -4.34 -13.56 -8.10
CA PHE A 124 -5.38 -12.54 -7.96
C PHE A 124 -6.55 -12.71 -8.94
N SER A 125 -6.50 -13.62 -9.91
CA SER A 125 -7.46 -13.74 -11.01
C SER A 125 -8.92 -13.89 -10.57
N ASN A 126 -9.16 -14.51 -9.41
CA ASN A 126 -10.50 -14.79 -8.88
C ASN A 126 -10.75 -14.08 -7.54
N LYS A 127 -10.02 -13.01 -7.24
CA LYS A 127 -10.16 -12.29 -5.97
C LYS A 127 -10.68 -10.88 -6.20
N ASN A 128 -11.73 -10.54 -5.49
CA ASN A 128 -12.24 -9.17 -5.43
C ASN A 128 -11.74 -8.45 -4.17
N ILE A 129 -11.44 -9.22 -3.12
CA ILE A 129 -11.00 -8.70 -1.83
C ILE A 129 -9.71 -9.41 -1.42
N TYR A 130 -8.77 -8.64 -0.93
CA TYR A 130 -7.53 -9.11 -0.33
C TYR A 130 -7.52 -8.69 1.14
N THR A 131 -7.35 -9.65 2.04
CA THR A 131 -7.41 -9.39 3.48
C THR A 131 -6.06 -9.60 4.13
N VAL A 132 -5.71 -8.74 5.08
CA VAL A 132 -4.51 -8.85 5.91
C VAL A 132 -4.89 -8.69 7.38
N LYS A 133 -4.39 -9.60 8.22
CA LYS A 133 -4.56 -9.54 9.66
C LYS A 133 -3.22 -9.76 10.35
N LEU A 134 -2.86 -8.86 11.23
CA LEU A 134 -1.68 -8.99 12.08
C LEU A 134 -1.99 -9.94 13.24
N LEU A 135 -1.15 -10.94 13.42
CA LEU A 135 -1.33 -11.97 14.45
C LEU A 135 -0.32 -11.76 15.58
N ASP A 136 -0.67 -12.23 16.76
CA ASP A 136 0.28 -12.33 17.85
C ASP A 136 1.26 -13.50 17.58
N ALA A 137 2.53 -13.33 17.94
CA ALA A 137 3.48 -14.44 17.91
C ALA A 137 3.05 -15.52 18.91
N GLY A 138 3.34 -16.77 18.55
CA GLY A 138 3.03 -17.92 19.41
C GLY A 138 3.79 -17.85 20.74
N LYS A 139 3.55 -18.85 21.63
CA LYS A 139 4.07 -18.89 23.01
C LYS A 139 5.62 -18.87 23.12
N THR A 140 6.34 -19.10 22.02
CA THR A 140 7.80 -19.11 21.97
C THR A 140 8.41 -17.72 21.77
N ASP A 141 7.71 -16.80 21.10
CA ASP A 141 8.16 -15.41 20.88
C ASP A 141 7.40 -14.48 21.82
N LYS A 142 7.83 -14.42 23.09
CA LYS A 142 7.13 -13.71 24.16
C LYS A 142 6.98 -12.20 23.95
N GLU A 143 7.68 -11.60 23.00
CA GLU A 143 7.79 -10.15 22.90
C GLU A 143 6.87 -9.50 21.86
N TYR A 144 6.46 -10.22 20.81
CA TYR A 144 5.57 -9.64 19.80
C TYR A 144 4.11 -10.01 20.04
N LYS A 145 3.36 -9.01 20.45
CA LYS A 145 1.89 -9.02 20.43
C LYS A 145 1.42 -7.87 19.56
N ALA A 146 0.78 -8.17 18.44
CA ALA A 146 0.30 -7.15 17.52
C ALA A 146 -0.53 -6.07 18.20
N ALA A 147 -1.34 -6.45 19.21
CA ALA A 147 -2.16 -5.53 19.99
C ALA A 147 -1.37 -4.48 20.80
N ASN A 148 -0.08 -4.70 21.08
CA ASN A 148 0.76 -3.72 21.75
C ASN A 148 1.25 -2.62 20.81
N PHE A 149 1.27 -2.88 19.52
CA PHE A 149 1.89 -2.02 18.52
C PHE A 149 0.89 -1.40 17.55
N PHE A 150 -0.28 -2.01 17.37
CA PHE A 150 -1.24 -1.63 16.35
C PHE A 150 -2.64 -1.45 16.94
N ASP A 151 -3.21 -0.27 16.72
CA ASP A 151 -4.57 0.07 17.13
C ASP A 151 -5.59 -0.71 16.28
N VAL A 152 -5.31 -0.83 15.00
CA VAL A 152 -6.04 -1.66 14.04
C VAL A 152 -5.13 -2.76 13.56
N ARG A 153 -5.61 -4.00 13.56
CA ARG A 153 -4.80 -5.17 13.25
C ARG A 153 -5.30 -5.95 12.04
N HIS A 154 -6.27 -5.44 11.33
CA HIS A 154 -6.78 -6.04 10.12
C HIS A 154 -7.12 -4.96 9.11
N ASN A 155 -6.95 -5.27 7.85
CA ASN A 155 -7.40 -4.45 6.75
C ASN A 155 -7.85 -5.33 5.59
N TRP A 156 -8.62 -4.76 4.69
CA TRP A 156 -8.95 -5.36 3.40
C TRP A 156 -8.83 -4.34 2.29
N TYR A 157 -8.64 -4.83 1.08
CA TYR A 157 -8.41 -4.04 -0.10
C TYR A 157 -9.28 -4.58 -1.22
N HIS A 158 -10.01 -3.71 -1.91
CA HIS A 158 -10.67 -4.08 -3.15
C HIS A 158 -9.63 -4.24 -4.25
N VAL A 159 -9.44 -5.47 -4.75
CA VAL A 159 -8.38 -5.78 -5.72
C VAL A 159 -8.92 -5.96 -7.14
N THR A 160 -10.16 -5.56 -7.39
CA THR A 160 -10.71 -5.44 -8.76
C THR A 160 -9.80 -4.54 -9.60
N GLY A 161 -9.51 -4.93 -10.84
CA GLY A 161 -8.64 -4.15 -11.73
C GLY A 161 -7.14 -4.34 -11.50
N ILE A 162 -6.73 -5.16 -10.53
CA ILE A 162 -5.30 -5.40 -10.23
C ILE A 162 -4.51 -5.90 -11.45
N ALA A 163 -5.11 -6.75 -12.28
CA ALA A 163 -4.42 -7.30 -13.45
C ALA A 163 -4.04 -6.20 -14.45
N ASP A 164 -4.91 -5.23 -14.67
CA ASP A 164 -4.64 -4.11 -15.57
C ASP A 164 -3.63 -3.15 -14.94
N ALA A 165 -3.74 -2.88 -13.64
CA ALA A 165 -2.79 -2.06 -12.90
C ALA A 165 -1.37 -2.63 -12.94
N LEU A 166 -1.21 -3.95 -12.72
CA LEU A 166 0.10 -4.61 -12.77
C LEU A 166 0.69 -4.61 -14.18
N LYS A 167 -0.12 -4.88 -15.21
CA LYS A 167 0.34 -4.81 -16.61
C LYS A 167 0.78 -3.41 -16.99
N GLU A 168 0.05 -2.39 -16.58
CA GLU A 168 0.42 -0.99 -16.86
C GLU A 168 1.70 -0.60 -16.10
N ALA A 169 1.81 -0.92 -14.83
CA ALA A 169 3.04 -0.68 -14.05
C ALA A 169 4.25 -1.41 -14.65
N HIS A 170 4.09 -2.66 -15.08
CA HIS A 170 5.11 -3.43 -15.79
C HIS A 170 5.54 -2.75 -17.08
N LYS A 171 4.58 -2.33 -17.91
CA LYS A 171 4.85 -1.60 -19.17
C LYS A 171 5.67 -0.32 -18.92
N ILE A 172 5.30 0.47 -17.91
CA ILE A 172 6.05 1.68 -17.53
C ILE A 172 7.46 1.30 -17.07
N CYS A 173 7.61 0.24 -16.27
CA CYS A 173 8.92 -0.24 -15.83
C CYS A 173 9.81 -0.63 -17.02
N MET A 174 9.27 -1.40 -17.96
CA MET A 174 9.99 -1.84 -19.16
C MET A 174 10.41 -0.66 -20.04
N SER A 175 9.57 0.35 -20.21
CA SER A 175 9.89 1.55 -21.00
C SER A 175 10.98 2.42 -20.35
N SER A 176 11.22 2.26 -19.05
CA SER A 176 12.24 2.99 -18.30
C SER A 176 13.64 2.33 -18.35
N LYS A 177 13.79 1.22 -19.09
CA LYS A 177 15.08 0.51 -19.28
C LYS A 177 15.99 1.15 -20.36
N SER A 178 15.53 2.21 -21.03
CA SER A 178 16.27 2.88 -22.11
C SER A 178 17.09 4.07 -21.62
#